data_2885683e56b82548d34c1208f825b20c
#
_entry.id   2885683e56b82548d34c1208f825b20c
#
_cell.length_a   1.000
_cell.length_b   1.000
_cell.length_c   1.000
_cell.angle_alpha   90.00
_cell.angle_beta   90.00
_cell.angle_gamma   90.00
#
_symmetry.space_group_name_H-M   'P 1'
#
loop_
_entity.id
_entity.type
_entity.pdbx_description
1 polymer ?
#
loop_
_entity_poly.entity_id
_entity_poly.type
_entity_poly.pdbx_seq_one_letter_code
_entity_poly.pdbx_strand_id
1 'polypeptide(L)'
;MATTLYLQVEVVGCPTVCRHCWAQGTPYQAMPVSDVAWVLEQTHRFCDAHGLGFGAYPMHELAAHPQAAPLLRLFADHVGAAEFEPLATTGVPLAVRQDWQQVLGAAADLGTTTVWVAFHGIGSEHDRQVNRPGAWAETCLAVQRVHAAGLRAGCNVFVTTANAGQAERLLGALQRLALDGMWWGPATYYPTARARRNERLRPRPSDLRPIAAWVCELSLFDHDVWADLEGHTEAAWVGRALGGDWPTWTRHDGGVLELVCRPNLDLHTGVAGWYRKRHGNLRTDGGQAVLGRALAQGGRSTDAPWFGLEPLPSVAELAARHGDRGGQGVHFSADSVRYLWLDRTRRA
;
A
#
# COMPACT_ATOMS: atom_id res chain seq x y z
N MET A 1 -24.91 4.31 2.91
CA MET A 1 -24.72 2.92 3.38
C MET A 1 -23.63 2.29 2.52
N ALA A 2 -22.81 1.37 3.08
CA ALA A 2 -21.82 0.65 2.27
C ALA A 2 -22.52 -0.12 1.15
N THR A 3 -21.97 -0.03 -0.06
CA THR A 3 -22.40 -0.77 -1.24
C THR A 3 -21.45 -1.89 -1.60
N THR A 4 -20.22 -1.82 -1.10
CA THR A 4 -19.16 -2.82 -1.33
C THR A 4 -18.40 -3.07 -0.04
N LEU A 5 -18.09 -4.33 0.24
CA LEU A 5 -17.17 -4.74 1.28
C LEU A 5 -15.86 -5.16 0.62
N TYR A 6 -14.76 -4.52 1.05
CA TYR A 6 -13.42 -4.83 0.60
C TYR A 6 -12.61 -5.44 1.72
N LEU A 7 -12.18 -6.69 1.55
CA LEU A 7 -11.49 -7.47 2.56
C LEU A 7 -9.99 -7.60 2.25
N GLN A 8 -9.16 -7.05 3.09
CA GLN A 8 -7.73 -7.30 3.08
C GLN A 8 -7.43 -8.51 3.97
N VAL A 9 -6.81 -9.55 3.43
CA VAL A 9 -6.44 -10.75 4.20
C VAL A 9 -4.94 -10.79 4.39
N GLU A 10 -4.47 -10.76 5.63
CA GLU A 10 -3.04 -10.89 5.95
C GLU A 10 -2.60 -12.35 5.86
N VAL A 11 -2.42 -12.84 4.63
CA VAL A 11 -2.14 -14.26 4.36
C VAL A 11 -0.74 -14.70 4.80
N VAL A 12 0.24 -13.79 4.74
CA VAL A 12 1.64 -14.06 5.09
C VAL A 12 2.37 -12.74 5.35
N GLY A 13 3.39 -12.76 6.19
CA GLY A 13 4.24 -11.62 6.45
C GLY A 13 5.13 -11.24 5.27
N CYS A 14 5.82 -10.13 5.41
CA CYS A 14 6.80 -9.67 4.44
C CYS A 14 8.21 -10.10 4.88
N PRO A 15 9.05 -10.63 3.99
CA PRO A 15 10.43 -11.01 4.32
C PRO A 15 11.36 -9.80 4.53
N THR A 16 10.86 -8.60 4.26
CA THR A 16 11.54 -7.33 4.48
C THR A 16 10.84 -6.53 5.58
N VAL A 17 11.59 -5.62 6.24
CA VAL A 17 11.07 -4.74 7.29
C VAL A 17 11.34 -3.29 6.87
N CYS A 18 10.78 -2.89 5.71
CA CYS A 18 11.07 -1.61 5.08
C CYS A 18 10.86 -0.44 6.05
N ARG A 19 11.80 0.50 6.06
CA ARG A 19 11.81 1.64 7.00
C ARG A 19 10.68 2.63 6.77
N HIS A 20 10.17 2.71 5.55
CA HIS A 20 9.08 3.60 5.12
C HIS A 20 7.72 2.89 5.04
N CYS A 21 7.64 1.60 5.36
CA CYS A 21 6.45 0.78 5.13
C CYS A 21 5.24 1.26 5.93
N TRP A 22 4.18 1.63 5.24
CA TRP A 22 2.91 2.00 5.85
C TRP A 22 2.13 0.78 6.36
N ALA A 23 2.22 -0.34 5.64
CA ALA A 23 1.52 -1.58 5.97
C ALA A 23 2.17 -2.36 7.13
N GLN A 24 3.29 -1.89 7.69
CA GLN A 24 3.99 -2.53 8.80
C GLN A 24 4.40 -3.99 8.56
N GLY A 25 4.56 -4.40 7.29
CA GLY A 25 4.95 -5.76 6.93
C GLY A 25 6.17 -6.25 7.74
N THR A 26 6.06 -7.40 8.35
CA THR A 26 7.12 -8.09 9.09
C THR A 26 7.00 -9.58 8.79
N PRO A 27 8.07 -10.37 8.93
CA PRO A 27 7.95 -11.81 8.85
C PRO A 27 6.98 -12.34 9.92
N TYR A 28 6.01 -13.16 9.51
CA TYR A 28 5.15 -13.92 10.41
C TYR A 28 4.69 -15.21 9.74
N GLN A 29 4.11 -16.11 10.53
CA GLN A 29 3.66 -17.41 10.06
C GLN A 29 2.55 -17.24 9.00
N ALA A 30 2.64 -18.03 7.93
CA ALA A 30 1.63 -18.06 6.89
C ALA A 30 0.29 -18.58 7.43
N MET A 31 -0.79 -17.92 7.02
CA MET A 31 -2.15 -18.36 7.30
C MET A 31 -2.46 -19.62 6.48
N PRO A 32 -3.00 -20.70 7.07
CA PRO A 32 -3.36 -21.89 6.29
C PRO A 32 -4.32 -21.54 5.13
N VAL A 33 -4.11 -22.13 3.95
CA VAL A 33 -4.98 -21.88 2.79
C VAL A 33 -6.43 -22.22 3.10
N SER A 34 -6.68 -23.26 3.91
CA SER A 34 -8.03 -23.60 4.36
C SER A 34 -8.71 -22.51 5.18
N ASP A 35 -7.93 -21.77 5.97
CA ASP A 35 -8.45 -20.65 6.75
C ASP A 35 -8.74 -19.45 5.85
N VAL A 36 -7.86 -19.17 4.87
CA VAL A 36 -8.11 -18.15 3.85
C VAL A 36 -9.38 -18.46 3.05
N ALA A 37 -9.51 -19.70 2.56
CA ALA A 37 -10.69 -20.15 1.82
C ALA A 37 -11.95 -19.97 2.65
N TRP A 38 -11.92 -20.38 3.90
CA TRP A 38 -13.05 -20.26 4.82
C TRP A 38 -13.43 -18.77 5.05
N VAL A 39 -12.46 -17.89 5.23
CA VAL A 39 -12.68 -16.45 5.44
C VAL A 39 -13.31 -15.82 4.20
N LEU A 40 -12.78 -16.11 3.01
CA LEU A 40 -13.31 -15.59 1.74
C LEU A 40 -14.75 -16.06 1.53
N GLU A 41 -15.03 -17.36 1.72
CA GLU A 41 -16.36 -17.94 1.59
C GLU A 41 -17.37 -17.33 2.57
N GLN A 42 -16.98 -17.16 3.87
CA GLN A 42 -17.87 -16.56 4.87
C GLN A 42 -18.19 -15.10 4.53
N THR A 43 -17.20 -14.36 4.02
CA THR A 43 -17.38 -12.94 3.68
C THR A 43 -18.20 -12.79 2.41
N HIS A 44 -17.96 -13.62 1.39
CA HIS A 44 -18.72 -13.62 0.15
C HIS A 44 -20.20 -13.90 0.40
N ARG A 45 -20.53 -14.98 1.13
CA ARG A 45 -21.90 -15.30 1.53
C ARG A 45 -22.58 -14.17 2.31
N PHE A 46 -21.81 -13.50 3.18
CA PHE A 46 -22.33 -12.35 3.90
C PHE A 46 -22.69 -11.21 2.93
N CYS A 47 -21.83 -10.91 1.97
CA CYS A 47 -22.09 -9.89 0.97
C CYS A 47 -23.34 -10.22 0.14
N ASP A 48 -23.46 -11.46 -0.34
CA ASP A 48 -24.63 -11.92 -1.09
C ASP A 48 -25.94 -11.74 -0.30
N ALA A 49 -25.93 -12.16 0.97
CA ALA A 49 -27.09 -12.06 1.85
C ALA A 49 -27.51 -10.61 2.15
N HIS A 50 -26.61 -9.65 2.01
CA HIS A 50 -26.86 -8.23 2.29
C HIS A 50 -26.87 -7.35 1.03
N GLY A 51 -26.78 -7.92 -0.17
CA GLY A 51 -26.76 -7.20 -1.44
C GLY A 51 -25.56 -6.26 -1.58
N LEU A 52 -24.40 -6.66 -1.05
CA LEU A 52 -23.15 -5.91 -1.12
C LEU A 52 -22.25 -6.46 -2.24
N GLY A 53 -21.54 -5.58 -2.93
CA GLY A 53 -20.40 -5.99 -3.72
C GLY A 53 -19.30 -6.58 -2.81
N PHE A 54 -18.53 -7.55 -3.33
CA PHE A 54 -17.42 -8.17 -2.62
C PHE A 54 -16.12 -7.96 -3.39
N GLY A 55 -15.08 -7.47 -2.70
CA GLY A 55 -13.70 -7.45 -3.15
C GLY A 55 -12.79 -8.01 -2.06
N ALA A 56 -11.72 -8.69 -2.44
CA ALA A 56 -10.73 -9.18 -1.49
C ALA A 56 -9.32 -9.11 -2.08
N TYR A 57 -8.34 -8.86 -1.22
CA TYR A 57 -6.94 -8.75 -1.62
C TYR A 57 -6.03 -9.38 -0.56
N PRO A 58 -5.03 -10.20 -0.97
CA PRO A 58 -4.02 -10.72 -0.06
C PRO A 58 -3.02 -9.61 0.29
N MET A 59 -2.97 -9.22 1.54
CA MET A 59 -2.06 -8.18 2.00
C MET A 59 -0.63 -8.69 2.22
N HIS A 60 0.29 -7.74 2.25
CA HIS A 60 1.73 -7.88 2.37
C HIS A 60 2.36 -8.57 1.15
N GLU A 61 2.98 -9.72 1.32
CA GLU A 61 3.84 -10.32 0.31
C GLU A 61 3.33 -11.72 -0.06
N LEU A 62 2.28 -11.77 -0.87
CA LEU A 62 1.66 -13.05 -1.29
C LEU A 62 2.69 -14.06 -1.80
N ALA A 63 3.68 -13.60 -2.59
CA ALA A 63 4.73 -14.45 -3.13
C ALA A 63 5.61 -15.11 -2.05
N ALA A 64 5.56 -14.66 -0.79
CA ALA A 64 6.26 -15.29 0.32
C ALA A 64 5.48 -16.47 0.93
N HIS A 65 4.20 -16.63 0.59
CA HIS A 65 3.40 -17.74 1.12
C HIS A 65 3.89 -19.08 0.53
N PRO A 66 4.06 -20.14 1.36
CA PRO A 66 4.49 -21.45 0.86
C PRO A 66 3.58 -21.98 -0.28
N GLN A 67 2.30 -21.71 -0.21
CA GLN A 67 1.30 -22.09 -1.20
C GLN A 67 0.79 -20.88 -2.00
N ALA A 68 1.69 -20.03 -2.51
CA ALA A 68 1.32 -18.80 -3.22
C ALA A 68 0.48 -19.07 -4.48
N ALA A 69 0.83 -20.07 -5.30
CA ALA A 69 0.09 -20.39 -6.52
C ALA A 69 -1.37 -20.87 -6.24
N PRO A 70 -1.63 -21.78 -5.30
CA PRO A 70 -3.00 -22.08 -4.86
C PRO A 70 -3.76 -20.87 -4.33
N LEU A 71 -3.09 -19.97 -3.58
CA LEU A 71 -3.75 -18.77 -3.05
C LEU A 71 -4.16 -17.79 -4.15
N LEU A 72 -3.31 -17.56 -5.15
CA LEU A 72 -3.66 -16.72 -6.30
C LEU A 72 -4.97 -17.19 -6.95
N ARG A 73 -5.07 -18.50 -7.22
CA ARG A 73 -6.30 -19.08 -7.80
C ARG A 73 -7.49 -18.93 -6.87
N LEU A 74 -7.31 -19.21 -5.58
CA LEU A 74 -8.36 -19.10 -4.59
C LEU A 74 -8.96 -17.68 -4.52
N PHE A 75 -8.11 -16.65 -4.49
CA PHE A 75 -8.59 -15.27 -4.53
C PHE A 75 -9.31 -14.96 -5.85
N ALA A 76 -8.74 -15.37 -6.99
CA ALA A 76 -9.33 -15.14 -8.29
C ALA A 76 -10.71 -15.80 -8.45
N ASP A 77 -10.92 -16.95 -7.85
CA ASP A 77 -12.22 -17.65 -7.83
C ASP A 77 -13.30 -16.84 -7.09
N HIS A 78 -12.91 -15.99 -6.12
CA HIS A 78 -13.84 -15.19 -5.34
C HIS A 78 -14.05 -13.76 -5.87
N VAL A 79 -13.00 -13.12 -6.42
CA VAL A 79 -13.04 -11.69 -6.79
C VAL A 79 -12.74 -11.43 -8.26
N GLY A 80 -12.39 -12.45 -9.00
CA GLY A 80 -12.00 -12.36 -10.41
C GLY A 80 -10.50 -12.18 -10.63
N ALA A 81 -10.02 -12.68 -11.75
CA ALA A 81 -8.59 -12.67 -12.10
C ALA A 81 -8.03 -11.26 -12.31
N ALA A 82 -8.86 -10.30 -12.78
CA ALA A 82 -8.44 -8.92 -13.05
C ALA A 82 -7.88 -8.18 -11.81
N GLU A 83 -8.25 -8.61 -10.60
CA GLU A 83 -7.71 -8.04 -9.34
C GLU A 83 -6.20 -8.27 -9.17
N PHE A 84 -5.60 -9.18 -9.93
CA PHE A 84 -4.18 -9.50 -9.87
C PHE A 84 -3.36 -8.92 -11.02
N GLU A 85 -3.94 -8.04 -11.82
CA GLU A 85 -3.21 -7.30 -12.83
C GLU A 85 -3.11 -5.81 -12.41
N PRO A 86 -1.91 -5.33 -12.08
CA PRO A 86 -0.62 -6.03 -12.00
C PRO A 86 -0.36 -6.71 -10.65
N LEU A 87 0.46 -7.78 -10.64
CA LEU A 87 0.95 -8.40 -9.40
C LEU A 87 2.10 -7.58 -8.81
N ALA A 88 2.06 -7.27 -7.50
CA ALA A 88 3.11 -6.53 -6.81
C ALA A 88 3.88 -7.40 -5.81
N THR A 89 5.20 -7.21 -5.72
CA THR A 89 6.10 -7.96 -4.82
C THR A 89 7.32 -7.12 -4.42
N THR A 90 7.94 -7.47 -3.29
CA THR A 90 9.27 -6.96 -2.94
C THR A 90 10.38 -7.57 -3.82
N GLY A 91 10.07 -8.60 -4.59
CA GLY A 91 11.02 -9.40 -5.37
C GLY A 91 11.73 -10.48 -4.56
N VAL A 92 12.01 -10.26 -3.29
CA VAL A 92 12.75 -11.21 -2.44
C VAL A 92 12.17 -12.64 -2.48
N PRO A 93 10.87 -12.87 -2.30
CA PRO A 93 10.34 -14.23 -2.35
C PRO A 93 10.56 -14.91 -3.70
N LEU A 94 10.35 -14.18 -4.79
CA LEU A 94 10.57 -14.72 -6.13
C LEU A 94 12.03 -15.09 -6.38
N ALA A 95 12.98 -14.42 -5.70
CA ALA A 95 14.41 -14.72 -5.81
C ALA A 95 14.84 -15.94 -4.99
N VAL A 96 14.22 -16.21 -3.84
CA VAL A 96 14.69 -17.27 -2.93
C VAL A 96 13.93 -18.59 -3.05
N ARG A 97 12.68 -18.56 -3.53
CA ARG A 97 11.87 -19.78 -3.66
C ARG A 97 12.31 -20.65 -4.83
N GLN A 98 12.22 -21.95 -4.66
CA GLN A 98 12.54 -22.92 -5.71
C GLN A 98 11.43 -23.05 -6.76
N ASP A 99 10.18 -22.91 -6.34
CA ASP A 99 8.97 -23.07 -7.16
C ASP A 99 8.46 -21.73 -7.76
N TRP A 100 9.34 -20.75 -7.96
CA TRP A 100 8.97 -19.43 -8.49
C TRP A 100 8.25 -19.52 -9.86
N GLN A 101 8.59 -20.51 -10.71
CA GLN A 101 7.93 -20.76 -11.99
C GLN A 101 6.45 -21.12 -11.82
N GLN A 102 6.14 -21.93 -10.79
CA GLN A 102 4.74 -22.29 -10.51
C GLN A 102 3.93 -21.08 -10.06
N VAL A 103 4.53 -20.17 -9.27
CA VAL A 103 3.85 -18.93 -8.83
C VAL A 103 3.63 -17.98 -9.99
N LEU A 104 4.67 -17.71 -10.79
CA LEU A 104 4.54 -16.83 -11.96
C LEU A 104 3.65 -17.44 -13.05
N GLY A 105 3.71 -18.76 -13.25
CA GLY A 105 2.80 -19.48 -14.15
C GLY A 105 1.34 -19.34 -13.68
N ALA A 106 1.06 -19.52 -12.39
CA ALA A 106 -0.30 -19.33 -11.88
C ALA A 106 -0.78 -17.88 -12.05
N ALA A 107 0.08 -16.90 -11.87
CA ALA A 107 -0.26 -15.50 -12.14
C ALA A 107 -0.56 -15.27 -13.63
N ALA A 108 0.28 -15.80 -14.54
CA ALA A 108 0.07 -15.71 -15.97
C ALA A 108 -1.25 -16.37 -16.41
N ASP A 109 -1.57 -17.56 -15.88
CA ASP A 109 -2.83 -18.27 -16.12
C ASP A 109 -4.06 -17.43 -15.74
N LEU A 110 -3.92 -16.54 -14.75
CA LEU A 110 -4.93 -15.60 -14.30
C LEU A 110 -4.93 -14.26 -15.06
N GLY A 111 -4.10 -14.13 -16.09
CA GLY A 111 -4.04 -12.94 -16.94
C GLY A 111 -3.08 -11.85 -16.44
N THR A 112 -2.28 -12.10 -15.40
CA THR A 112 -1.20 -11.18 -15.01
C THR A 112 -0.23 -11.03 -16.18
N THR A 113 -0.06 -9.81 -16.66
CA THR A 113 0.90 -9.49 -17.73
C THR A 113 2.14 -8.81 -17.17
N THR A 114 2.02 -8.15 -16.02
CA THR A 114 3.10 -7.35 -15.42
C THR A 114 3.28 -7.67 -13.95
N VAL A 115 4.51 -7.89 -13.54
CA VAL A 115 4.89 -8.03 -12.12
C VAL A 115 5.66 -6.80 -11.67
N TRP A 116 5.14 -6.09 -10.68
CA TRP A 116 5.75 -4.89 -10.12
C TRP A 116 6.66 -5.22 -8.96
N VAL A 117 7.92 -4.83 -9.08
CA VAL A 117 8.98 -5.12 -8.09
C VAL A 117 9.45 -3.82 -7.43
N ALA A 118 9.59 -3.82 -6.10
CA ALA A 118 9.92 -2.61 -5.36
C ALA A 118 11.44 -2.36 -5.29
N PHE A 119 11.87 -1.16 -5.73
CA PHE A 119 13.25 -0.70 -5.61
C PHE A 119 13.32 0.60 -4.77
N HIS A 120 14.27 0.70 -3.85
CA HIS A 120 14.37 1.85 -2.94
C HIS A 120 15.79 2.43 -2.84
N GLY A 121 16.62 2.18 -3.84
CA GLY A 121 18.02 2.60 -3.93
C GLY A 121 18.84 1.57 -4.68
N ILE A 122 20.16 1.72 -4.67
CA ILE A 122 21.13 0.82 -5.33
C ILE A 122 21.94 0.08 -4.27
N GLY A 123 22.12 -1.24 -4.44
CA GLY A 123 23.01 -2.05 -3.62
C GLY A 123 22.67 -1.92 -2.14
N SER A 124 23.66 -1.58 -1.33
CA SER A 124 23.55 -1.44 0.12
C SER A 124 22.52 -0.39 0.57
N GLU A 125 22.21 0.63 -0.25
CA GLU A 125 21.18 1.59 0.06
C GLU A 125 19.80 0.95 0.00
N HIS A 126 19.53 0.15 -1.05
CA HIS A 126 18.29 -0.62 -1.13
C HIS A 126 18.17 -1.57 0.07
N ASP A 127 19.24 -2.35 0.35
CA ASP A 127 19.29 -3.27 1.48
C ASP A 127 18.98 -2.58 2.81
N ARG A 128 19.54 -1.39 3.01
CA ARG A 128 19.31 -0.56 4.19
C ARG A 128 17.86 -0.08 4.30
N GLN A 129 17.24 0.33 3.18
CA GLN A 129 15.86 0.82 3.15
C GLN A 129 14.85 -0.29 3.43
N VAL A 130 15.09 -1.47 2.88
CA VAL A 130 14.22 -2.64 3.12
C VAL A 130 14.62 -3.44 4.36
N ASN A 131 15.71 -3.03 5.02
CA ASN A 131 16.27 -3.65 6.23
C ASN A 131 16.56 -5.14 6.04
N ARG A 132 17.20 -5.49 4.88
CA ARG A 132 17.56 -6.85 4.53
C ARG A 132 18.86 -6.85 3.71
N PRO A 133 19.98 -7.36 4.25
CA PRO A 133 21.21 -7.52 3.49
C PRO A 133 21.02 -8.43 2.27
N GLY A 134 21.54 -8.04 1.11
CA GLY A 134 21.46 -8.79 -0.14
C GLY A 134 20.15 -8.62 -0.91
N ALA A 135 19.18 -7.87 -0.38
CA ALA A 135 17.89 -7.65 -1.03
C ALA A 135 17.99 -7.04 -2.43
N TRP A 136 18.97 -6.17 -2.68
CA TRP A 136 19.23 -5.63 -4.01
C TRP A 136 19.48 -6.74 -5.05
N ALA A 137 20.39 -7.67 -4.76
CA ALA A 137 20.69 -8.78 -5.66
C ALA A 137 19.50 -9.72 -5.82
N GLU A 138 18.78 -10.01 -4.71
CA GLU A 138 17.55 -10.81 -4.74
C GLU A 138 16.48 -10.15 -5.61
N THR A 139 16.27 -8.84 -5.48
CA THR A 139 15.28 -8.09 -6.27
C THR A 139 15.65 -8.06 -7.76
N CYS A 140 16.92 -7.88 -8.10
CA CYS A 140 17.39 -7.99 -9.49
C CYS A 140 17.18 -9.40 -10.06
N LEU A 141 17.44 -10.46 -9.29
CA LEU A 141 17.17 -11.84 -9.70
C LEU A 141 15.68 -12.08 -9.90
N ALA A 142 14.82 -11.48 -9.09
CA ALA A 142 13.36 -11.58 -9.28
C ALA A 142 12.93 -11.02 -10.63
N VAL A 143 13.44 -9.85 -11.06
CA VAL A 143 13.18 -9.29 -12.38
C VAL A 143 13.57 -10.26 -13.49
N GLN A 144 14.77 -10.87 -13.41
CA GLN A 144 15.21 -11.86 -14.39
C GLN A 144 14.28 -13.09 -14.43
N ARG A 145 13.77 -13.54 -13.28
CA ARG A 145 12.82 -14.66 -13.20
C ARG A 145 11.45 -14.29 -13.81
N VAL A 146 10.99 -13.07 -13.59
CA VAL A 146 9.77 -12.55 -14.23
C VAL A 146 9.89 -12.60 -15.75
N HIS A 147 10.99 -12.08 -16.30
CA HIS A 147 11.25 -12.15 -17.75
C HIS A 147 11.38 -13.60 -18.25
N ALA A 148 12.07 -14.46 -17.49
CA ALA A 148 12.19 -15.89 -17.84
C ALA A 148 10.84 -16.64 -17.84
N ALA A 149 9.85 -16.13 -17.11
CA ALA A 149 8.47 -16.62 -17.14
C ALA A 149 7.63 -16.02 -18.28
N GLY A 150 8.20 -15.17 -19.14
CA GLY A 150 7.50 -14.51 -20.24
C GLY A 150 6.60 -13.34 -19.81
N LEU A 151 6.74 -12.86 -18.57
CA LEU A 151 5.99 -11.73 -18.04
C LEU A 151 6.80 -10.44 -18.14
N ARG A 152 6.10 -9.30 -18.18
CA ARG A 152 6.72 -7.98 -18.07
C ARG A 152 7.10 -7.69 -16.63
N ALA A 153 8.21 -6.98 -16.43
CA ALA A 153 8.64 -6.52 -15.12
C ALA A 153 8.53 -5.00 -15.04
N GLY A 154 7.74 -4.51 -14.09
CA GLY A 154 7.70 -3.10 -13.71
C GLY A 154 8.42 -2.83 -12.40
N CYS A 155 8.70 -1.58 -12.08
CA CYS A 155 9.23 -1.23 -10.77
C CYS A 155 8.47 -0.10 -10.08
N ASN A 156 8.41 -0.20 -8.74
CA ASN A 156 7.95 0.86 -7.85
C ASN A 156 9.15 1.45 -7.11
N VAL A 157 9.32 2.76 -7.19
CA VAL A 157 10.38 3.49 -6.48
C VAL A 157 9.77 4.55 -5.57
N PHE A 158 9.93 4.37 -4.25
CA PHE A 158 9.60 5.43 -3.29
C PHE A 158 10.81 6.32 -3.08
N VAL A 159 10.65 7.60 -3.46
CA VAL A 159 11.70 8.62 -3.32
C VAL A 159 11.63 9.27 -1.94
N THR A 160 12.78 9.31 -1.29
CA THR A 160 13.00 9.94 0.01
C THR A 160 14.22 10.83 -0.05
N THR A 161 14.44 11.68 0.94
CA THR A 161 15.70 12.43 1.07
C THR A 161 16.94 11.53 1.11
N ALA A 162 16.79 10.26 1.50
CA ALA A 162 17.91 9.33 1.60
C ALA A 162 18.36 8.77 0.25
N ASN A 163 17.46 8.64 -0.73
CA ASN A 163 17.75 8.04 -2.03
C ASN A 163 17.61 9.01 -3.22
N ALA A 164 17.06 10.20 -3.05
CA ALA A 164 16.88 11.18 -4.12
C ALA A 164 18.20 11.49 -4.85
N GLY A 165 19.31 11.67 -4.12
CA GLY A 165 20.63 11.91 -4.70
C GLY A 165 21.24 10.72 -5.48
N GLN A 166 20.59 9.56 -5.48
CA GLN A 166 21.01 8.36 -6.23
C GLN A 166 20.06 8.05 -7.40
N ALA A 167 19.02 8.85 -7.60
CA ALA A 167 17.92 8.53 -8.52
C ALA A 167 18.41 8.30 -9.95
N GLU A 168 19.30 9.13 -10.50
CA GLU A 168 19.85 8.93 -11.85
C GLU A 168 20.65 7.62 -11.97
N ARG A 169 21.46 7.30 -10.96
CA ARG A 169 22.22 6.05 -10.94
C ARG A 169 21.28 4.85 -10.83
N LEU A 170 20.20 4.98 -10.03
CA LEU A 170 19.17 3.96 -9.92
C LEU A 170 18.47 3.77 -11.26
N LEU A 171 18.07 4.85 -11.94
CA LEU A 171 17.46 4.79 -13.27
C LEU A 171 18.37 4.01 -14.24
N GLY A 172 19.67 4.34 -14.32
CA GLY A 172 20.60 3.62 -15.18
C GLY A 172 20.74 2.14 -14.82
N ALA A 173 20.60 1.78 -13.53
CA ALA A 173 20.59 0.37 -13.12
C ALA A 173 19.29 -0.33 -13.52
N LEU A 174 18.14 0.32 -13.37
CA LEU A 174 16.83 -0.20 -13.75
C LEU A 174 16.68 -0.37 -15.27
N GLN A 175 17.24 0.55 -16.05
CA GLN A 175 17.30 0.43 -17.52
C GLN A 175 18.08 -0.82 -17.98
N ARG A 176 19.17 -1.15 -17.30
CA ARG A 176 19.94 -2.38 -17.58
C ARG A 176 19.19 -3.67 -17.23
N LEU A 177 18.19 -3.59 -16.36
CA LEU A 177 17.30 -4.71 -16.05
C LEU A 177 16.16 -4.87 -17.07
N ALA A 178 16.10 -4.00 -18.08
CA ALA A 178 15.09 -4.02 -19.15
C ALA A 178 13.65 -4.01 -18.60
N LEU A 179 13.38 -3.12 -17.64
CA LEU A 179 12.04 -2.98 -17.07
C LEU A 179 11.06 -2.41 -18.09
N ASP A 180 9.86 -2.95 -18.12
CA ASP A 180 8.78 -2.59 -19.05
C ASP A 180 7.95 -1.39 -18.57
N GLY A 181 8.12 -1.00 -17.32
CA GLY A 181 7.43 0.14 -16.74
C GLY A 181 8.04 0.57 -15.42
N MET A 182 7.85 1.85 -15.08
CA MET A 182 8.36 2.42 -13.84
C MET A 182 7.30 3.30 -13.21
N TRP A 183 7.18 3.20 -11.88
CA TRP A 183 6.46 4.17 -11.08
C TRP A 183 7.42 4.78 -10.06
N TRP A 184 7.44 6.10 -10.00
CA TRP A 184 8.23 6.87 -9.05
C TRP A 184 7.32 7.78 -8.27
N GLY A 185 7.41 7.77 -6.95
CA GLY A 185 6.62 8.64 -6.10
C GLY A 185 7.31 9.02 -4.80
N PRO A 186 7.02 10.20 -4.24
CA PRO A 186 7.47 10.54 -2.89
C PRO A 186 6.90 9.54 -1.89
N ALA A 187 7.71 9.17 -0.88
CA ALA A 187 7.26 8.25 0.15
C ALA A 187 6.07 8.83 0.92
N THR A 188 4.95 8.10 0.90
CA THR A 188 3.68 8.53 1.47
C THR A 188 3.71 8.52 3.00
N TYR A 189 3.11 9.52 3.62
CA TYR A 189 2.89 9.55 5.07
C TYR A 189 1.63 8.76 5.43
N TYR A 190 1.78 7.89 6.44
CA TYR A 190 0.67 7.27 7.17
C TYR A 190 0.96 7.32 8.68
N PRO A 191 -0.05 7.36 9.55
CA PRO A 191 0.15 7.43 11.00
C PRO A 191 0.53 6.08 11.63
N THR A 192 1.25 5.26 10.91
CA THR A 192 1.80 3.98 11.38
C THR A 192 3.24 4.16 11.87
N ALA A 193 3.71 3.29 12.74
CA ALA A 193 5.00 3.48 13.42
C ALA A 193 6.18 3.70 12.46
N ARG A 194 6.23 2.98 11.32
CA ARG A 194 7.30 3.12 10.34
C ARG A 194 7.06 4.27 9.37
N ALA A 195 5.84 4.41 8.85
CA ALA A 195 5.53 5.47 7.89
C ALA A 195 5.53 6.88 8.51
N ARG A 196 5.43 7.00 9.83
CA ARG A 196 5.69 8.28 10.53
C ARG A 196 7.10 8.82 10.29
N ARG A 197 8.08 7.97 10.00
CA ARG A 197 9.44 8.39 9.63
C ARG A 197 9.46 9.17 8.33
N ASN A 198 8.49 8.92 7.44
CA ASN A 198 8.36 9.62 6.16
C ASN A 198 8.07 11.12 6.36
N GLU A 199 7.61 11.55 7.52
CA GLU A 199 7.52 12.97 7.87
C GLU A 199 8.89 13.68 7.72
N ARG A 200 9.97 13.00 8.12
CA ARG A 200 11.35 13.53 8.06
C ARG A 200 12.09 13.14 6.80
N LEU A 201 11.66 12.07 6.14
CA LEU A 201 12.29 11.51 4.95
C LEU A 201 11.66 12.04 3.66
N ARG A 202 10.62 12.88 3.74
CA ARG A 202 9.98 13.48 2.57
C ARG A 202 10.98 14.36 1.82
N PRO A 203 11.16 14.15 0.52
CA PRO A 203 12.04 14.98 -0.28
C PRO A 203 11.45 16.38 -0.43
N ARG A 204 12.31 17.37 -0.60
CA ARG A 204 11.93 18.75 -0.93
C ARG A 204 11.89 18.91 -2.45
N PRO A 205 11.24 19.96 -2.99
CA PRO A 205 11.31 20.25 -4.41
C PRO A 205 12.74 20.31 -4.96
N SER A 206 13.67 20.88 -4.19
CA SER A 206 15.10 20.94 -4.55
C SER A 206 15.74 19.55 -4.73
N ASP A 207 15.30 18.56 -3.97
CA ASP A 207 15.81 17.18 -4.05
C ASP A 207 15.23 16.45 -5.27
N LEU A 208 14.02 16.81 -5.69
CA LEU A 208 13.27 16.15 -6.77
C LEU A 208 13.43 16.82 -8.13
N ARG A 209 13.68 18.14 -8.16
CA ARG A 209 13.77 18.91 -9.41
C ARG A 209 14.78 18.34 -10.41
N PRO A 210 15.96 17.83 -10.01
CA PRO A 210 16.91 17.25 -10.97
C PRO A 210 16.36 16.02 -11.70
N ILE A 211 15.38 15.33 -11.12
CA ILE A 211 14.85 14.07 -11.64
C ILE A 211 13.43 14.23 -12.22
N ALA A 212 12.74 15.33 -11.93
CA ALA A 212 11.33 15.52 -12.27
C ALA A 212 11.04 15.39 -13.78
N ALA A 213 11.89 15.96 -14.62
CA ALA A 213 11.68 15.96 -16.07
C ALA A 213 11.60 14.53 -16.62
N TRP A 214 12.61 13.71 -16.35
CA TRP A 214 12.63 12.33 -16.86
C TRP A 214 11.66 11.40 -16.11
N VAL A 215 11.33 11.69 -14.84
CA VAL A 215 10.28 10.93 -14.14
C VAL A 215 8.92 11.17 -14.77
N CYS A 216 8.58 12.40 -15.16
CA CYS A 216 7.36 12.70 -15.91
C CYS A 216 7.26 11.90 -17.22
N GLU A 217 8.38 11.66 -17.89
CA GLU A 217 8.39 10.91 -19.15
C GLU A 217 8.27 9.40 -18.95
N LEU A 218 8.85 8.88 -17.88
CA LEU A 218 9.01 7.44 -17.66
C LEU A 218 8.02 6.83 -16.67
N SER A 219 7.45 7.63 -15.76
CA SER A 219 6.50 7.14 -14.78
C SER A 219 5.13 6.94 -15.42
N LEU A 220 4.55 5.77 -15.20
CA LEU A 220 3.24 5.42 -15.76
C LEU A 220 2.07 6.12 -15.06
N PHE A 221 2.27 6.67 -13.85
CA PHE A 221 1.22 7.25 -13.03
C PHE A 221 1.73 8.50 -12.29
N ASP A 222 0.80 9.35 -11.83
CA ASP A 222 1.03 10.44 -10.89
C ASP A 222 1.95 11.56 -11.39
N HIS A 223 1.75 11.95 -12.65
CA HIS A 223 2.51 13.04 -13.27
C HIS A 223 2.31 14.40 -12.58
N ASP A 224 1.15 14.64 -11.97
CA ASP A 224 0.80 15.92 -11.37
C ASP A 224 1.80 16.36 -10.28
N VAL A 225 2.22 15.43 -9.42
CA VAL A 225 3.22 15.70 -8.38
C VAL A 225 4.55 16.12 -8.99
N TRP A 226 4.97 15.46 -10.06
CA TRP A 226 6.25 15.73 -10.71
C TRP A 226 6.23 16.98 -11.60
N ALA A 227 5.06 17.29 -12.17
CA ALA A 227 4.84 18.48 -12.96
C ALA A 227 4.78 19.75 -12.10
N ASP A 228 4.29 19.65 -10.85
CA ASP A 228 4.16 20.78 -9.92
C ASP A 228 4.64 20.41 -8.51
N LEU A 229 5.95 20.25 -8.34
CA LEU A 229 6.56 19.93 -7.05
C LEU A 229 6.26 20.97 -5.96
N GLU A 230 6.23 22.25 -6.32
CA GLU A 230 5.97 23.33 -5.39
C GLU A 230 4.52 23.33 -4.90
N GLY A 231 3.56 23.06 -5.80
CA GLY A 231 2.15 22.95 -5.47
C GLY A 231 1.81 21.72 -4.62
N HIS A 232 2.73 20.77 -4.50
CA HIS A 232 2.56 19.58 -3.67
C HIS A 232 3.34 19.62 -2.35
N THR A 233 3.94 20.76 -2.00
CA THR A 233 4.54 20.95 -0.66
C THR A 233 3.47 21.05 0.42
N GLU A 234 3.84 20.72 1.66
CA GLU A 234 2.93 20.89 2.80
C GLU A 234 2.47 22.35 2.93
N ALA A 235 3.34 23.32 2.66
CA ALA A 235 2.99 24.74 2.66
C ALA A 235 1.93 25.10 1.62
N ALA A 236 2.04 24.57 0.40
CA ALA A 236 1.03 24.74 -0.65
C ALA A 236 -0.33 24.13 -0.24
N TRP A 237 -0.31 22.95 0.37
CA TRP A 237 -1.53 22.32 0.89
C TRP A 237 -2.19 23.11 2.01
N VAL A 238 -1.41 23.75 2.89
CA VAL A 238 -1.93 24.70 3.88
C VAL A 238 -2.65 25.86 3.19
N GLY A 239 -2.04 26.45 2.16
CA GLY A 239 -2.65 27.53 1.38
C GLY A 239 -3.99 27.12 0.76
N ARG A 240 -4.05 25.93 0.13
CA ARG A 240 -5.30 25.39 -0.45
C ARG A 240 -6.39 25.17 0.61
N ALA A 241 -6.02 24.59 1.77
CA ALA A 241 -6.96 24.33 2.84
C ALA A 241 -7.58 25.61 3.42
N LEU A 242 -6.77 26.66 3.62
CA LEU A 242 -7.23 27.96 4.11
C LEU A 242 -8.00 28.74 3.05
N GLY A 243 -7.68 28.57 1.78
CA GLY A 243 -8.38 29.18 0.65
C GLY A 243 -9.69 28.48 0.25
N GLY A 244 -10.02 27.36 0.89
CA GLY A 244 -11.23 26.57 0.56
C GLY A 244 -11.07 25.71 -0.69
N ASP A 245 -9.86 25.56 -1.24
CA ASP A 245 -9.53 24.74 -2.41
C ASP A 245 -8.96 23.38 -1.99
N TRP A 246 -9.63 22.72 -1.06
CA TRP A 246 -9.23 21.36 -0.68
C TRP A 246 -9.94 20.34 -1.56
N PRO A 247 -9.20 19.42 -2.20
CA PRO A 247 -9.84 18.40 -3.00
C PRO A 247 -10.79 17.58 -2.14
N THR A 248 -12.05 17.52 -2.54
CA THR A 248 -13.05 16.62 -1.96
C THR A 248 -12.79 15.19 -2.44
N TRP A 249 -11.58 14.70 -2.25
CA TRP A 249 -11.29 13.34 -2.63
C TRP A 249 -11.82 12.38 -1.58
N THR A 250 -12.83 11.70 -1.97
CA THR A 250 -13.64 10.83 -1.14
C THR A 250 -13.40 9.38 -1.56
N ARG A 251 -12.19 8.88 -1.28
CA ARG A 251 -11.96 7.42 -1.39
C ARG A 251 -12.97 6.64 -0.55
N HIS A 252 -13.57 7.31 0.42
CA HIS A 252 -14.48 6.74 1.40
C HIS A 252 -15.95 7.16 1.25
N ASP A 253 -16.29 8.11 0.39
CA ASP A 253 -17.70 8.52 0.15
C ASP A 253 -18.45 7.56 -0.80
N GLY A 254 -17.71 6.63 -1.43
CA GLY A 254 -18.26 5.66 -2.38
C GLY A 254 -18.97 4.45 -1.77
N GLY A 255 -19.21 4.42 -0.45
CA GLY A 255 -19.89 3.28 0.16
C GLY A 255 -19.04 2.01 0.29
N VAL A 256 -17.72 2.12 0.33
CA VAL A 256 -16.81 0.99 0.55
C VAL A 256 -16.55 0.79 2.04
N LEU A 257 -16.81 -0.42 2.54
CA LEU A 257 -16.39 -0.86 3.87
C LEU A 257 -15.07 -1.63 3.77
N GLU A 258 -13.97 -1.04 4.22
CA GLU A 258 -12.66 -1.70 4.25
C GLU A 258 -12.47 -2.46 5.58
N LEU A 259 -12.17 -3.74 5.45
CA LEU A 259 -11.91 -4.65 6.58
C LEU A 259 -10.57 -5.34 6.40
N VAL A 260 -9.91 -5.67 7.52
CA VAL A 260 -8.69 -6.47 7.55
C VAL A 260 -8.93 -7.72 8.38
N CYS A 261 -8.71 -8.88 7.79
CA CYS A 261 -8.63 -10.16 8.49
C CYS A 261 -7.17 -10.48 8.79
N ARG A 262 -6.86 -10.65 10.06
CA ARG A 262 -5.52 -11.01 10.54
C ARG A 262 -5.29 -12.52 10.54
N PRO A 263 -4.02 -13.01 10.61
CA PRO A 263 -3.73 -14.44 10.61
C PRO A 263 -4.41 -15.24 11.72
N ASN A 264 -4.76 -14.60 12.83
CA ASN A 264 -5.52 -15.21 13.93
C ASN A 264 -7.05 -15.12 13.74
N LEU A 265 -7.52 -14.73 12.57
CA LEU A 265 -8.93 -14.54 12.19
C LEU A 265 -9.65 -13.38 12.91
N ASP A 266 -8.93 -12.50 13.56
CA ASP A 266 -9.50 -11.27 14.07
C ASP A 266 -9.84 -10.32 12.92
N LEU A 267 -11.07 -9.81 12.91
CA LEU A 267 -11.55 -8.84 11.93
C LEU A 267 -11.47 -7.42 12.48
N HIS A 268 -10.88 -6.54 11.70
CA HIS A 268 -10.73 -5.14 12.03
C HIS A 268 -11.26 -4.23 10.93
N THR A 269 -11.79 -3.07 11.27
CA THR A 269 -11.90 -1.96 10.32
C THR A 269 -10.51 -1.33 10.16
N GLY A 270 -10.21 -0.86 8.96
CA GLY A 270 -8.95 -0.17 8.65
C GLY A 270 -8.21 -0.81 7.49
N VAL A 271 -6.93 -0.56 7.43
CA VAL A 271 -6.01 -1.16 6.46
C VAL A 271 -4.90 -1.90 7.20
N ALA A 272 -4.26 -2.84 6.54
CA ALA A 272 -3.16 -3.60 7.13
C ALA A 272 -2.09 -2.68 7.74
N GLY A 273 -1.65 -3.01 8.95
CA GLY A 273 -0.71 -2.18 9.71
C GLY A 273 -1.33 -0.94 10.39
N TRP A 274 -2.56 -0.62 10.09
CA TRP A 274 -3.31 0.47 10.72
C TRP A 274 -4.73 0.04 11.08
N TYR A 275 -4.82 -0.86 12.07
CA TYR A 275 -6.07 -1.41 12.58
C TYR A 275 -6.78 -0.38 13.44
N ARG A 276 -8.05 -0.13 13.13
CA ARG A 276 -8.89 0.81 13.89
C ARG A 276 -9.59 0.11 15.04
N LYS A 277 -10.57 -0.68 14.70
CA LYS A 277 -11.48 -1.31 15.63
C LYS A 277 -11.53 -2.80 15.37
N ARG A 278 -11.31 -3.59 16.41
CA ARG A 278 -11.56 -5.03 16.38
C ARG A 278 -13.06 -5.29 16.51
N HIS A 279 -13.62 -6.05 15.57
CA HIS A 279 -15.03 -6.45 15.56
C HIS A 279 -15.26 -7.82 16.19
N GLY A 280 -14.23 -8.61 16.31
CA GLY A 280 -14.25 -9.95 16.88
C GLY A 280 -13.40 -10.92 16.08
N ASN A 281 -13.43 -12.18 16.49
CA ASN A 281 -12.79 -13.28 15.79
C ASN A 281 -13.82 -14.01 14.93
N LEU A 282 -13.55 -14.15 13.64
CA LEU A 282 -14.50 -14.73 12.70
C LEU A 282 -14.91 -16.16 13.07
N ARG A 283 -13.98 -16.93 13.66
CA ARG A 283 -14.24 -18.36 14.00
C ARG A 283 -14.91 -18.52 15.37
N THR A 284 -14.40 -17.85 16.39
CA THR A 284 -14.89 -18.03 17.76
C THR A 284 -16.16 -17.25 18.08
N ASP A 285 -16.36 -16.09 17.45
CA ASP A 285 -17.47 -15.19 17.74
C ASP A 285 -18.58 -15.27 16.69
N GLY A 286 -18.43 -16.19 15.71
CA GLY A 286 -19.37 -16.42 14.61
C GLY A 286 -19.21 -15.40 13.47
N GLY A 287 -18.75 -15.87 12.30
CA GLY A 287 -18.36 -15.01 11.16
C GLY A 287 -19.45 -14.03 10.74
N GLN A 288 -20.69 -14.48 10.58
CA GLN A 288 -21.82 -13.61 10.18
C GLN A 288 -22.12 -12.51 11.23
N ALA A 289 -22.03 -12.84 12.52
CA ALA A 289 -22.23 -11.86 13.59
C ALA A 289 -21.11 -10.82 13.64
N VAL A 290 -19.84 -11.24 13.41
CA VAL A 290 -18.69 -10.34 13.36
C VAL A 290 -18.79 -9.38 12.17
N LEU A 291 -19.13 -9.90 10.98
CA LEU A 291 -19.32 -9.10 9.77
C LEU A 291 -20.52 -8.14 9.91
N GLY A 292 -21.62 -8.61 10.52
CA GLY A 292 -22.78 -7.76 10.82
C GLY A 292 -22.44 -6.60 11.76
N ARG A 293 -21.64 -6.84 12.81
CA ARG A 293 -21.13 -5.77 13.67
C ARG A 293 -20.24 -4.78 12.90
N ALA A 294 -19.39 -5.28 12.02
CA ALA A 294 -18.55 -4.43 11.19
C ALA A 294 -19.38 -3.56 10.26
N LEU A 295 -20.38 -4.12 9.58
CA LEU A 295 -21.27 -3.39 8.69
C LEU A 295 -22.09 -2.34 9.44
N ALA A 296 -22.67 -2.67 10.60
CA ALA A 296 -23.47 -1.74 11.40
C ALA A 296 -22.64 -0.54 11.92
N GLN A 297 -21.33 -0.74 12.12
CA GLN A 297 -20.42 0.26 12.68
C GLN A 297 -19.53 0.91 11.63
N GLY A 298 -19.30 0.25 10.50
CA GLY A 298 -18.36 0.66 9.45
C GLY A 298 -18.90 1.65 8.44
N GLY A 299 -20.23 1.86 8.40
CA GLY A 299 -20.86 2.80 7.47
C GLY A 299 -20.60 4.29 7.78
N ARG A 300 -19.76 4.60 8.75
CA ARG A 300 -19.30 5.94 9.06
C ARG A 300 -17.79 5.98 8.91
N SER A 301 -17.33 6.11 7.70
CA SER A 301 -15.95 6.42 7.40
C SER A 301 -15.65 7.85 7.84
N THR A 302 -15.27 8.02 9.09
CA THR A 302 -14.72 9.26 9.56
C THR A 302 -13.33 8.96 10.09
N ASP A 303 -12.36 9.77 9.75
CA ASP A 303 -10.99 9.65 10.28
C ASP A 303 -10.96 9.86 11.81
N ALA A 304 -12.05 10.42 12.38
CA ALA A 304 -12.15 10.72 13.79
C ALA A 304 -11.80 9.53 14.71
N PRO A 305 -12.41 8.34 14.54
CA PRO A 305 -12.05 7.18 15.36
C PRO A 305 -10.61 6.71 15.20
N TRP A 306 -9.98 7.00 14.08
CA TRP A 306 -8.59 6.64 13.82
C TRP A 306 -7.61 7.43 14.68
N PHE A 307 -7.97 8.67 14.94
CA PHE A 307 -7.12 9.59 15.67
C PHE A 307 -7.60 9.82 17.10
N GLY A 308 -8.77 9.27 17.46
CA GLY A 308 -9.38 9.50 18.78
C GLY A 308 -9.81 10.96 18.95
N LEU A 309 -10.13 11.62 17.85
CA LEU A 309 -10.59 13.02 17.81
C LEU A 309 -12.09 13.03 17.53
N GLU A 310 -12.88 13.55 18.46
CA GLU A 310 -14.32 13.77 18.31
C GLU A 310 -14.69 15.13 18.93
N PRO A 311 -15.23 16.08 18.17
CA PRO A 311 -15.46 16.02 16.71
C PRO A 311 -14.16 16.08 15.89
N LEU A 312 -14.22 15.58 14.66
CA LEU A 312 -13.10 15.66 13.74
C LEU A 312 -12.88 17.14 13.31
N PRO A 313 -11.68 17.69 13.48
CA PRO A 313 -11.39 19.05 12.99
C PRO A 313 -11.57 19.15 11.48
N SER A 314 -12.08 20.29 11.01
CA SER A 314 -12.09 20.59 9.58
C SER A 314 -10.67 20.72 9.03
N VAL A 315 -10.52 20.58 7.72
CA VAL A 315 -9.20 20.72 7.07
C VAL A 315 -8.63 22.15 7.29
N ALA A 316 -9.50 23.17 7.29
CA ALA A 316 -9.09 24.55 7.55
C ALA A 316 -8.59 24.74 8.99
N GLU A 317 -9.24 24.14 9.98
CA GLU A 317 -8.78 24.16 11.38
C GLU A 317 -7.42 23.46 11.55
N LEU A 318 -7.25 22.32 10.87
CA LEU A 318 -5.97 21.61 10.86
C LEU A 318 -4.88 22.43 10.20
N ALA A 319 -5.17 23.08 9.07
CA ALA A 319 -4.24 23.97 8.37
C ALA A 319 -3.86 25.18 9.21
N ALA A 320 -4.83 25.83 9.86
CA ALA A 320 -4.57 26.96 10.77
C ALA A 320 -3.67 26.56 11.95
N ARG A 321 -3.88 25.38 12.51
CA ARG A 321 -3.07 24.85 13.63
C ARG A 321 -1.65 24.48 13.22
N HIS A 322 -1.46 24.00 11.99
CA HIS A 322 -0.18 23.47 11.49
C HIS A 322 0.48 24.39 10.45
N GLY A 323 -0.14 25.51 10.08
CA GLY A 323 0.34 26.43 9.04
C GLY A 323 1.75 26.96 9.26
N ASP A 324 2.08 27.31 10.50
CA ASP A 324 3.43 27.77 10.88
C ASP A 324 4.47 26.64 10.86
N ARG A 325 4.01 25.38 10.79
CA ARG A 325 4.86 24.20 10.68
C ARG A 325 4.86 23.65 9.26
N GLY A 326 4.20 24.34 8.32
CA GLY A 326 4.15 23.96 6.92
C GLY A 326 5.55 23.80 6.34
N GLY A 327 5.94 22.54 6.09
CA GLY A 327 7.26 22.19 5.62
C GLY A 327 7.38 22.26 4.10
N GLN A 328 8.62 22.22 3.62
CA GLN A 328 8.94 22.12 2.19
C GLN A 328 8.91 20.68 1.66
N GLY A 329 8.50 19.70 2.49
CA GLY A 329 8.39 18.32 2.05
C GLY A 329 7.23 18.12 1.08
N VAL A 330 7.52 17.43 -0.04
CA VAL A 330 6.51 17.09 -1.07
C VAL A 330 5.62 15.95 -0.59
N HIS A 331 4.32 16.08 -0.83
CA HIS A 331 3.32 15.07 -0.56
C HIS A 331 2.71 14.54 -1.85
N PHE A 332 2.49 13.24 -1.86
CA PHE A 332 1.86 12.58 -2.98
C PHE A 332 0.36 12.94 -3.13
N SER A 333 -0.35 13.13 -2.01
CA SER A 333 -1.79 13.40 -2.03
C SER A 333 -2.24 14.26 -0.85
N ALA A 334 -3.42 14.86 -1.01
CA ALA A 334 -4.13 15.59 0.04
C ALA A 334 -4.35 14.75 1.31
N ASP A 335 -4.67 13.46 1.15
CA ASP A 335 -4.87 12.54 2.29
C ASP A 335 -3.61 12.36 3.10
N SER A 336 -2.45 12.23 2.46
CA SER A 336 -1.17 12.13 3.15
C SER A 336 -0.91 13.35 4.06
N VAL A 337 -1.27 14.54 3.60
CA VAL A 337 -1.16 15.79 4.38
C VAL A 337 -2.17 15.82 5.52
N ARG A 338 -3.42 15.48 5.24
CA ARG A 338 -4.49 15.43 6.24
C ARG A 338 -4.16 14.45 7.37
N TYR A 339 -3.67 13.27 7.03
CA TYR A 339 -3.23 12.26 8.01
C TYR A 339 -2.06 12.77 8.86
N LEU A 340 -1.12 13.48 8.27
CA LEU A 340 -0.02 14.10 9.01
C LEU A 340 -0.54 15.12 10.03
N TRP A 341 -1.45 16.00 9.64
CA TRP A 341 -1.99 17.03 10.54
C TRP A 341 -2.84 16.43 11.65
N LEU A 342 -3.68 15.45 11.34
CA LEU A 342 -4.47 14.72 12.34
C LEU A 342 -3.56 14.01 13.36
N ASP A 343 -2.51 13.33 12.90
CA ASP A 343 -1.57 12.65 13.79
C ASP A 343 -0.77 13.63 14.64
N ARG A 344 -0.36 14.79 14.10
CA ARG A 344 0.26 15.87 14.86
C ARG A 344 -0.68 16.43 15.94
N THR A 345 -1.97 16.63 15.60
CA THR A 345 -3.00 17.09 16.54
C THR A 345 -3.19 16.10 17.69
N ARG A 346 -3.20 14.80 17.39
CA ARG A 346 -3.31 13.76 18.41
C ARG A 346 -2.10 13.69 19.35
N ARG A 347 -0.89 13.97 18.83
CA ARG A 347 0.37 13.91 19.59
C ARG A 347 0.67 15.17 20.40
N ALA A 348 -0.01 16.27 20.11
CA ALA A 348 0.10 17.55 20.82
C ALA A 348 -0.75 17.57 22.11
#